data_9f0e68dbc60a77668e3c5182bbc7ffbe
#
_entry.id   9f0e68dbc60a77668e3c5182bbc7ffbe
#
_cell.length_a   1.000
_cell.length_b   1.000
_cell.length_c   1.000
_cell.angle_alpha   90.00
_cell.angle_beta   90.00
_cell.angle_gamma   90.00
#
_symmetry.space_group_name_H-M   'P 1'
#
loop_
_entity.id
_entity.type
_entity.pdbx_description
1 polymer ?
#
loop_
_entity_poly.entity_id
_entity_poly.type
_entity_poly.pdbx_seq_one_letter_code
_entity_poly.pdbx_strand_id
1 'polypeptide(L)'
;MSELNTVKSAGTMKTISGKKYRGHLIATETGAAFYEKGNDKPLVEWNYTRLHRMDNIRRGGVSSQVTVILKDDSRYVFELDYGLKLYNHMDKYWVDKPVTPRTRGDELHRLAELRGEKIQVPKKHLITRRHPNRSIAGDIGIYLMLILVGAAMFFPLFFQIGASLKPLDEFFRFPPPIWPSHPTTDNFSDLFVTMGQSWVPFSRYLVNTVFITVAGTFGHLVIASMAAFVLAKFQFPGGKTFFAVVTTCLMFSGYVTGIPNYLIMSRLGMIDTYWALILPAFAAPIGLFLMKQFMEGLPTALIEAATIDGATTFGVFWHIVMPNVKPAWLTMIIFSVQSLWNNSAATVIYSEAKKTLVYALNQIQAGGIARTGQVAAAQVIIIAVPIIIFILSQSRILETMASSGIKD
;
A
#
# COMPACT_ATOMS: atom_id res chain seq x y z
N MET A 1 14.10 -38.65 -40.07
CA MET A 1 13.99 -37.22 -40.31
C MET A 1 13.06 -36.68 -39.24
N SER A 2 13.61 -36.06 -38.21
CA SER A 2 12.85 -35.49 -37.09
C SER A 2 11.99 -34.31 -37.64
N GLU A 3 10.70 -34.33 -37.36
CA GLU A 3 9.82 -33.18 -37.60
C GLU A 3 10.39 -31.96 -36.87
N LEU A 4 11.02 -31.05 -37.64
CA LEU A 4 11.45 -29.77 -37.14
C LEU A 4 10.22 -29.03 -36.61
N ASN A 5 10.32 -28.57 -35.37
CA ASN A 5 9.31 -27.76 -34.70
C ASN A 5 9.05 -26.48 -35.53
N THR A 6 8.09 -26.52 -36.44
CA THR A 6 7.78 -25.43 -37.36
C THR A 6 6.46 -24.79 -36.98
N VAL A 7 6.41 -23.46 -36.93
CA VAL A 7 5.18 -22.69 -36.77
C VAL A 7 4.86 -21.95 -38.06
N LYS A 8 3.64 -22.18 -38.59
CA LYS A 8 3.14 -21.54 -39.82
C LYS A 8 1.98 -20.64 -39.53
N SER A 9 1.98 -19.43 -40.09
CA SER A 9 0.87 -18.47 -40.01
C SER A 9 0.59 -17.85 -41.37
N ALA A 10 -0.69 -17.81 -41.74
CA ALA A 10 -1.15 -17.14 -42.93
C ALA A 10 -1.29 -15.62 -42.71
N GLY A 11 -1.10 -14.82 -43.74
CA GLY A 11 -1.24 -13.38 -43.64
C GLY A 11 -0.69 -12.62 -44.84
N THR A 12 -0.45 -11.33 -44.61
CA THR A 12 0.12 -10.43 -45.65
C THR A 12 1.45 -9.87 -45.20
N MET A 13 2.40 -9.74 -46.07
CA MET A 13 3.67 -9.04 -45.88
C MET A 13 3.65 -7.70 -46.60
N LYS A 14 4.13 -6.65 -45.95
CA LYS A 14 4.34 -5.33 -46.57
C LYS A 14 5.83 -4.98 -46.49
N THR A 15 6.42 -4.65 -47.66
CA THR A 15 7.79 -4.18 -47.75
C THR A 15 7.90 -2.67 -47.48
N ILE A 16 9.12 -2.15 -47.30
CA ILE A 16 9.41 -0.71 -47.13
C ILE A 16 8.88 0.09 -48.35
N SER A 17 8.94 -0.48 -49.57
CA SER A 17 8.43 0.14 -50.80
C SER A 17 6.90 0.18 -50.90
N GLY A 18 6.18 -0.31 -49.88
CA GLY A 18 4.72 -0.30 -49.82
C GLY A 18 4.02 -1.44 -50.56
N LYS A 19 4.72 -2.30 -51.28
CA LYS A 19 4.13 -3.47 -51.95
C LYS A 19 3.61 -4.46 -50.92
N LYS A 20 2.39 -4.99 -51.17
CA LYS A 20 1.75 -6.02 -50.33
C LYS A 20 1.76 -7.36 -51.05
N TYR A 21 2.17 -8.40 -50.31
CA TYR A 21 2.17 -9.79 -50.79
C TYR A 21 1.30 -10.62 -49.86
N ARG A 22 0.50 -11.52 -50.44
CA ARG A 22 -0.36 -12.44 -49.69
C ARG A 22 0.27 -13.82 -49.67
N GLY A 23 0.41 -14.42 -48.46
CA GLY A 23 1.10 -15.70 -48.35
C GLY A 23 1.10 -16.24 -46.95
N HIS A 24 2.16 -16.95 -46.59
CA HIS A 24 2.33 -17.49 -45.23
C HIS A 24 3.78 -17.37 -44.76
N LEU A 25 3.95 -17.09 -43.51
CA LEU A 25 5.25 -17.06 -42.84
C LEU A 25 5.45 -18.39 -42.09
N ILE A 26 6.59 -19.01 -42.33
CA ILE A 26 7.02 -20.25 -41.64
C ILE A 26 8.24 -19.90 -40.79
N ALA A 27 8.20 -20.20 -39.50
CA ALA A 27 9.33 -20.08 -38.58
C ALA A 27 9.80 -21.47 -38.16
N THR A 28 11.09 -21.69 -38.26
CA THR A 28 11.82 -22.91 -37.86
C THR A 28 12.71 -22.59 -36.66
N GLU A 29 13.48 -23.55 -36.18
CA GLU A 29 14.46 -23.34 -35.13
C GLU A 29 15.69 -22.51 -35.56
N THR A 30 15.97 -22.42 -36.84
CA THR A 30 17.16 -21.74 -37.39
C THR A 30 16.86 -20.39 -38.04
N GLY A 31 15.62 -20.14 -38.49
CA GLY A 31 15.24 -18.92 -39.17
C GLY A 31 13.77 -18.89 -39.55
N ALA A 32 13.38 -17.86 -40.32
CA ALA A 32 12.03 -17.74 -40.83
C ALA A 32 12.01 -17.34 -42.28
N ALA A 33 10.98 -17.79 -43.02
CA ALA A 33 10.82 -17.55 -44.46
C ALA A 33 9.35 -17.21 -44.79
N PHE A 34 9.13 -16.21 -45.64
CA PHE A 34 7.81 -15.84 -46.15
C PHE A 34 7.63 -16.38 -47.58
N TYR A 35 6.58 -17.14 -47.77
CA TYR A 35 6.19 -17.71 -49.04
C TYR A 35 4.95 -17.00 -49.60
N GLU A 36 5.03 -16.54 -50.85
CA GLU A 36 3.86 -16.00 -51.55
C GLU A 36 2.90 -17.11 -51.92
N LYS A 37 1.60 -16.83 -51.93
CA LYS A 37 0.57 -17.83 -52.25
C LYS A 37 0.75 -18.33 -53.72
N GLY A 38 1.03 -19.63 -53.85
CA GLY A 38 1.23 -20.27 -55.15
C GLY A 38 2.69 -20.33 -55.62
N ASN A 39 3.66 -19.95 -54.80
CA ASN A 39 5.07 -19.98 -55.11
C ASN A 39 5.82 -20.88 -54.11
N ASP A 40 6.57 -21.86 -54.60
CA ASP A 40 7.33 -22.79 -53.72
C ASP A 40 8.69 -22.25 -53.28
N LYS A 41 9.12 -21.10 -53.81
CA LYS A 41 10.35 -20.43 -53.39
C LYS A 41 10.02 -19.31 -52.41
N PRO A 42 10.81 -19.18 -51.33
CA PRO A 42 10.60 -18.11 -50.36
C PRO A 42 10.84 -16.74 -51.05
N LEU A 43 9.94 -15.79 -50.78
CA LEU A 43 10.07 -14.40 -51.26
C LEU A 43 11.11 -13.65 -50.39
N VAL A 44 11.16 -13.97 -49.11
CA VAL A 44 12.13 -13.45 -48.13
C VAL A 44 12.46 -14.56 -47.14
N GLU A 45 13.75 -14.77 -46.89
CA GLU A 45 14.25 -15.73 -45.93
C GLU A 45 15.34 -15.08 -45.08
N TRP A 46 15.34 -15.34 -43.78
CA TRP A 46 16.38 -14.86 -42.85
C TRP A 46 16.67 -15.88 -41.75
N ASN A 47 17.94 -15.91 -41.32
CA ASN A 47 18.35 -16.63 -40.15
C ASN A 47 18.26 -15.70 -38.92
N TYR A 48 18.02 -16.23 -37.72
CA TYR A 48 17.93 -15.45 -36.48
C TYR A 48 19.21 -14.69 -36.13
N THR A 49 20.36 -15.08 -36.62
CA THR A 49 21.62 -14.33 -36.52
C THR A 49 21.61 -12.98 -37.26
N ARG A 50 20.76 -12.83 -38.29
CA ARG A 50 20.56 -11.58 -38.99
C ARG A 50 19.46 -10.70 -38.42
N LEU A 51 18.74 -11.17 -37.44
CA LEU A 51 17.67 -10.43 -36.80
C LEU A 51 18.25 -9.31 -35.94
N HIS A 52 17.85 -8.07 -36.23
CA HIS A 52 18.23 -6.91 -35.41
C HIS A 52 17.15 -6.55 -34.41
N ARG A 53 15.87 -6.55 -34.83
CA ARG A 53 14.73 -6.22 -33.99
C ARG A 53 13.47 -6.90 -34.47
N MET A 54 12.60 -7.24 -33.53
CA MET A 54 11.28 -7.80 -33.78
C MET A 54 10.26 -7.22 -32.81
N ASP A 55 9.14 -6.72 -33.32
CA ASP A 55 8.05 -6.15 -32.54
C ASP A 55 6.73 -6.84 -32.90
N ASN A 56 5.85 -6.98 -31.91
CA ASN A 56 4.51 -7.51 -32.09
C ASN A 56 3.47 -6.53 -31.55
N ILE A 57 2.52 -6.13 -32.40
CA ILE A 57 1.41 -5.25 -32.05
C ILE A 57 0.10 -6.01 -32.25
N ARG A 58 -0.66 -6.26 -31.20
CA ARG A 58 -1.99 -6.85 -31.28
C ARG A 58 -2.97 -5.87 -31.94
N ARG A 59 -3.69 -6.34 -32.98
CA ARG A 59 -4.77 -5.61 -33.63
C ARG A 59 -6.06 -6.42 -33.51
N GLY A 60 -6.71 -6.39 -32.35
CA GLY A 60 -8.03 -7.00 -32.14
C GLY A 60 -8.15 -8.51 -32.49
N GLY A 61 -8.85 -9.29 -31.71
CA GLY A 61 -9.09 -10.72 -31.99
C GLY A 61 -7.82 -11.57 -32.06
N VAL A 62 -7.72 -12.43 -33.11
CA VAL A 62 -6.64 -13.40 -33.30
C VAL A 62 -5.50 -12.80 -34.13
N SER A 63 -5.72 -11.69 -34.87
CA SER A 63 -4.73 -11.10 -35.75
C SER A 63 -3.73 -10.22 -35.01
N SER A 64 -2.45 -10.29 -35.42
CA SER A 64 -1.39 -9.44 -34.90
C SER A 64 -0.44 -8.99 -35.98
N GLN A 65 0.14 -7.81 -35.82
CA GLN A 65 1.15 -7.26 -36.72
C GLN A 65 2.53 -7.54 -36.12
N VAL A 66 3.34 -8.33 -36.85
CA VAL A 66 4.74 -8.60 -36.48
C VAL A 66 5.63 -7.79 -37.41
N THR A 67 6.51 -6.97 -36.86
CA THR A 67 7.52 -6.21 -37.59
C THR A 67 8.87 -6.83 -37.35
N VAL A 68 9.59 -7.16 -38.41
CA VAL A 68 10.94 -7.74 -38.42
C VAL A 68 11.90 -6.75 -39.03
N ILE A 69 12.99 -6.43 -38.39
CA ILE A 69 14.08 -5.58 -38.86
C ILE A 69 15.36 -6.41 -38.83
N LEU A 70 16.01 -6.52 -39.97
CA LEU A 70 17.26 -7.26 -40.13
C LEU A 70 18.47 -6.34 -39.91
N LYS A 71 19.66 -6.89 -39.68
CA LYS A 71 20.93 -6.15 -39.48
C LYS A 71 21.36 -5.31 -40.69
N ASP A 72 20.79 -5.58 -41.88
CA ASP A 72 20.97 -4.80 -43.12
C ASP A 72 19.93 -3.68 -43.28
N ASP A 73 19.20 -3.32 -42.22
CA ASP A 73 18.11 -2.34 -42.19
C ASP A 73 16.87 -2.70 -43.03
N SER A 74 16.81 -3.91 -43.60
CA SER A 74 15.62 -4.40 -44.29
C SER A 74 14.48 -4.55 -43.25
N ARG A 75 13.34 -3.91 -43.55
CA ARG A 75 12.15 -3.93 -42.68
C ARG A 75 10.98 -4.61 -43.38
N TYR A 76 10.41 -5.59 -42.70
CA TYR A 76 9.23 -6.33 -43.15
C TYR A 76 8.13 -6.25 -42.09
N VAL A 77 6.90 -5.94 -42.54
CA VAL A 77 5.72 -5.86 -41.68
C VAL A 77 4.77 -6.96 -42.08
N PHE A 78 4.48 -7.89 -41.21
CA PHE A 78 3.60 -9.02 -41.40
C PHE A 78 2.30 -8.81 -40.61
N GLU A 79 1.16 -8.91 -41.31
CA GLU A 79 -0.16 -9.00 -40.67
C GLU A 79 -0.59 -10.46 -40.71
N LEU A 80 -0.60 -11.14 -39.58
CA LEU A 80 -0.73 -12.60 -39.48
C LEU A 80 -1.91 -12.99 -38.56
N ASP A 81 -2.63 -14.04 -38.94
CA ASP A 81 -3.78 -14.54 -38.16
C ASP A 81 -3.39 -15.10 -36.79
N TYR A 82 -2.22 -15.70 -36.68
CA TYR A 82 -1.66 -16.24 -35.42
C TYR A 82 -0.28 -15.68 -35.11
N GLY A 83 -0.06 -14.41 -35.39
CA GLY A 83 1.24 -13.75 -35.31
C GLY A 83 1.88 -13.82 -33.92
N LEU A 84 1.10 -13.89 -32.83
CA LEU A 84 1.65 -14.03 -31.47
C LEU A 84 2.34 -15.37 -31.25
N LYS A 85 1.76 -16.49 -31.74
CA LYS A 85 2.40 -17.81 -31.64
C LYS A 85 3.73 -17.84 -32.39
N LEU A 86 3.74 -17.26 -33.57
CA LEU A 86 4.91 -17.19 -34.44
C LEU A 86 5.97 -16.25 -33.89
N TYR A 87 5.56 -15.10 -33.36
CA TYR A 87 6.45 -14.18 -32.63
C TYR A 87 7.14 -14.86 -31.46
N ASN A 88 6.39 -15.55 -30.59
CA ASN A 88 6.95 -16.26 -29.44
C ASN A 88 7.91 -17.39 -29.85
N HIS A 89 7.63 -18.04 -30.98
CA HIS A 89 8.52 -19.08 -31.51
C HIS A 89 9.84 -18.46 -32.02
N MET A 90 9.80 -17.41 -32.83
CA MET A 90 10.99 -16.70 -33.29
C MET A 90 11.77 -16.07 -32.15
N ASP A 91 11.09 -15.52 -31.14
CA ASP A 91 11.68 -14.90 -29.94
C ASP A 91 12.44 -15.93 -29.10
N LYS A 92 11.97 -17.17 -29.03
CA LYS A 92 12.64 -18.27 -28.32
C LYS A 92 14.02 -18.63 -28.92
N TYR A 93 14.15 -18.57 -30.23
CA TYR A 93 15.38 -18.97 -30.96
C TYR A 93 16.28 -17.80 -31.35
N TRP A 94 15.91 -16.58 -30.99
CA TRP A 94 16.70 -15.38 -31.26
C TRP A 94 17.91 -15.28 -30.33
N VAL A 95 19.12 -15.56 -30.84
CA VAL A 95 20.35 -15.69 -30.04
C VAL A 95 20.92 -14.32 -29.60
N ASP A 96 20.92 -13.32 -30.49
CA ASP A 96 21.51 -11.99 -30.27
C ASP A 96 20.44 -10.98 -29.81
N LYS A 97 19.64 -11.33 -28.81
CA LYS A 97 18.56 -10.44 -28.34
C LYS A 97 19.12 -9.15 -27.76
N PRO A 98 18.82 -7.97 -28.33
CA PRO A 98 19.24 -6.71 -27.72
C PRO A 98 18.55 -6.56 -26.37
N VAL A 99 19.31 -6.11 -25.35
CA VAL A 99 18.73 -5.75 -24.04
C VAL A 99 17.63 -4.73 -24.30
N THR A 100 16.39 -5.09 -23.98
CA THR A 100 15.24 -4.22 -24.20
C THR A 100 15.42 -2.91 -23.42
N PRO A 101 15.31 -1.74 -24.06
CA PRO A 101 15.40 -0.47 -23.37
C PRO A 101 14.31 -0.37 -22.30
N ARG A 102 14.66 0.04 -21.09
CA ARG A 102 13.78 0.08 -19.91
C ARG A 102 12.60 1.05 -20.03
N THR A 103 12.66 1.99 -20.97
CA THR A 103 11.60 2.98 -21.17
C THR A 103 11.35 3.29 -22.64
N ARG A 104 10.09 3.66 -22.98
CA ARG A 104 9.69 4.11 -24.31
C ARG A 104 10.49 5.34 -24.80
N GLY A 105 11.04 6.13 -23.88
CA GLY A 105 11.89 7.29 -24.17
C GLY A 105 13.25 6.89 -24.70
N ASP A 106 13.88 5.87 -24.10
CA ASP A 106 15.19 5.36 -24.50
C ASP A 106 15.13 4.74 -25.91
N GLU A 107 13.97 4.17 -26.24
CA GLU A 107 13.70 3.57 -27.54
C GLU A 107 13.57 4.62 -28.65
N LEU A 108 12.89 5.73 -28.38
CA LEU A 108 12.78 6.86 -29.30
C LEU A 108 14.13 7.55 -29.53
N HIS A 109 14.97 7.71 -28.49
CA HIS A 109 16.32 8.24 -28.62
C HIS A 109 17.20 7.35 -29.50
N ARG A 110 17.16 6.04 -29.31
CA ARG A 110 17.93 5.09 -30.10
C ARG A 110 17.50 5.04 -31.58
N LEU A 111 16.18 5.14 -31.85
CA LEU A 111 15.65 5.21 -33.22
C LEU A 111 16.03 6.52 -33.92
N ALA A 112 16.20 7.61 -33.19
CA ALA A 112 16.62 8.88 -33.76
C ALA A 112 18.12 8.92 -34.08
N GLU A 113 18.95 8.37 -33.21
CA GLU A 113 20.38 8.20 -33.45
C GLU A 113 20.63 7.36 -34.70
N LEU A 114 19.86 6.28 -34.89
CA LEU A 114 19.94 5.43 -36.06
C LEU A 114 19.48 6.12 -37.38
N ARG A 115 18.61 7.14 -37.27
CA ARG A 115 18.11 7.91 -38.44
C ARG A 115 18.87 9.18 -38.74
N GLY A 116 19.81 9.57 -37.86
CA GLY A 116 20.48 10.87 -37.97
C GLY A 116 19.56 12.07 -37.79
N GLU A 117 18.34 11.87 -37.29
CA GLU A 117 17.36 12.91 -37.00
C GLU A 117 17.54 13.46 -35.58
N LYS A 118 17.73 14.77 -35.45
CA LYS A 118 17.63 15.45 -34.14
C LYS A 118 16.18 15.39 -33.67
N ILE A 119 15.87 14.48 -32.77
CA ILE A 119 14.56 14.50 -32.13
C ILE A 119 14.50 15.77 -31.29
N GLN A 120 13.59 16.67 -31.64
CA GLN A 120 13.06 17.62 -30.67
C GLN A 120 12.20 16.80 -29.69
N VAL A 121 12.80 16.45 -28.55
CA VAL A 121 12.04 15.87 -27.44
C VAL A 121 10.95 16.88 -27.09
N PRO A 122 9.66 16.55 -27.30
CA PRO A 122 8.62 17.46 -26.88
C PRO A 122 8.84 17.69 -25.40
N LYS A 123 9.08 18.96 -24.99
CA LYS A 123 9.15 19.33 -23.58
C LYS A 123 7.98 18.63 -22.91
N LYS A 124 8.29 17.80 -21.90
CA LYS A 124 7.27 17.15 -21.06
C LYS A 124 6.32 18.27 -20.63
N HIS A 125 5.25 18.45 -21.37
CA HIS A 125 4.11 19.17 -20.82
C HIS A 125 3.66 18.32 -19.65
N LEU A 126 3.82 18.86 -18.44
CA LEU A 126 3.20 18.42 -17.20
C LEU A 126 1.67 18.57 -17.31
N ILE A 127 1.11 18.18 -18.46
CA ILE A 127 -0.33 18.19 -18.67
C ILE A 127 -0.79 16.78 -18.40
N THR A 128 -1.22 16.59 -17.15
CA THR A 128 -2.27 15.69 -16.72
C THR A 128 -2.84 14.84 -17.86
N ARG A 129 -2.66 13.52 -17.78
CA ARG A 129 -3.46 12.57 -18.55
C ARG A 129 -4.93 12.85 -18.21
N ARG A 130 -5.60 13.61 -19.07
CA ARG A 130 -7.04 13.81 -19.01
C ARG A 130 -7.68 12.41 -19.14
N HIS A 131 -8.33 11.96 -18.12
CA HIS A 131 -9.25 10.84 -18.24
C HIS A 131 -10.37 11.26 -19.20
N PRO A 132 -10.66 10.48 -20.26
CA PRO A 132 -11.56 10.90 -21.32
C PRO A 132 -12.99 11.20 -20.89
N ASN A 133 -13.38 10.86 -19.65
CA ASN A 133 -14.74 10.99 -19.11
C ASN A 133 -14.88 12.06 -17.98
N ARG A 134 -13.88 12.93 -17.74
CA ARG A 134 -13.98 13.95 -16.70
C ARG A 134 -14.02 15.37 -17.31
N SER A 135 -15.05 16.12 -16.94
CA SER A 135 -15.13 17.56 -17.25
C SER A 135 -14.23 18.35 -16.29
N ILE A 136 -13.63 19.45 -16.78
CA ILE A 136 -12.83 20.37 -15.95
C ILE A 136 -13.63 20.89 -14.75
N ALA A 137 -14.90 21.23 -14.98
CA ALA A 137 -15.80 21.69 -13.93
C ALA A 137 -16.05 20.61 -12.84
N GLY A 138 -16.14 19.33 -13.25
CA GLY A 138 -16.25 18.21 -12.31
C GLY A 138 -14.99 18.02 -11.46
N ASP A 139 -13.82 18.15 -12.06
CA ASP A 139 -12.55 18.05 -11.31
C ASP A 139 -12.39 19.22 -10.33
N ILE A 140 -12.72 20.46 -10.74
CA ILE A 140 -12.73 21.63 -9.85
C ILE A 140 -13.70 21.42 -8.70
N GLY A 141 -14.92 20.92 -8.97
CA GLY A 141 -15.91 20.63 -7.94
C GLY A 141 -15.42 19.61 -6.91
N ILE A 142 -14.78 18.53 -7.36
CA ILE A 142 -14.19 17.51 -6.48
C ILE A 142 -13.06 18.09 -5.64
N TYR A 143 -12.11 18.83 -6.23
CA TYR A 143 -11.03 19.44 -5.48
C TYR A 143 -11.53 20.49 -4.47
N LEU A 144 -12.51 21.30 -4.83
CA LEU A 144 -13.12 22.27 -3.93
C LEU A 144 -13.79 21.57 -2.74
N MET A 145 -14.55 20.51 -3.00
CA MET A 145 -15.17 19.68 -1.95
C MET A 145 -14.10 19.08 -1.03
N LEU A 146 -13.03 18.48 -1.59
CA LEU A 146 -11.95 17.87 -0.82
C LEU A 146 -11.20 18.90 0.04
N ILE A 147 -10.94 20.10 -0.50
CA ILE A 147 -10.30 21.19 0.25
C ILE A 147 -11.20 21.68 1.39
N LEU A 148 -12.50 21.85 1.13
CA LEU A 148 -13.48 22.30 2.13
C LEU A 148 -13.60 21.29 3.29
N VAL A 149 -13.78 20.01 2.95
CA VAL A 149 -13.85 18.93 3.96
C VAL A 149 -12.52 18.79 4.69
N GLY A 150 -11.39 18.82 3.98
CA GLY A 150 -10.05 18.76 4.57
C GLY A 150 -9.78 19.93 5.52
N ALA A 151 -10.15 21.16 5.14
CA ALA A 151 -10.02 22.34 5.98
C ALA A 151 -10.89 22.24 7.24
N ALA A 152 -12.15 21.79 7.10
CA ALA A 152 -13.05 21.57 8.24
C ALA A 152 -12.51 20.52 9.22
N MET A 153 -11.92 19.42 8.71
CA MET A 153 -11.29 18.38 9.55
C MET A 153 -9.98 18.85 10.18
N PHE A 154 -9.22 19.70 9.49
CA PHE A 154 -7.96 20.24 10.01
C PHE A 154 -8.18 21.34 11.04
N PHE A 155 -9.30 22.07 10.98
CA PHE A 155 -9.59 23.22 11.85
C PHE A 155 -9.48 22.93 13.35
N PRO A 156 -10.02 21.82 13.90
CA PRO A 156 -9.87 21.49 15.33
C PRO A 156 -8.41 21.30 15.76
N LEU A 157 -7.58 20.67 14.88
CA LEU A 157 -6.15 20.51 15.16
C LEU A 157 -5.41 21.85 15.13
N PHE A 158 -5.71 22.69 14.14
CA PHE A 158 -5.16 24.03 14.05
C PHE A 158 -5.54 24.89 15.26
N PHE A 159 -6.81 24.84 15.67
CA PHE A 159 -7.28 25.54 16.87
C PHE A 159 -6.59 25.05 18.13
N GLN A 160 -6.39 23.74 18.27
CA GLN A 160 -5.73 23.13 19.44
C GLN A 160 -4.26 23.55 19.52
N ILE A 161 -3.54 23.57 18.38
CA ILE A 161 -2.16 24.10 18.33
C ILE A 161 -2.13 25.57 18.71
N GLY A 162 -3.03 26.38 18.16
CA GLY A 162 -3.17 27.80 18.52
C GLY A 162 -3.45 27.97 20.00
N ALA A 163 -4.36 27.20 20.57
CA ALA A 163 -4.69 27.22 22.00
C ALA A 163 -3.49 26.87 22.90
N SER A 164 -2.64 25.91 22.48
CA SER A 164 -1.44 25.52 23.24
C SER A 164 -0.39 26.65 23.33
N LEU A 165 -0.42 27.58 22.40
CA LEU A 165 0.51 28.72 22.31
C LEU A 165 -0.08 30.03 22.86
N LYS A 166 -1.33 30.00 23.35
CA LYS A 166 -2.00 31.21 23.90
C LYS A 166 -1.54 31.52 25.31
N PRO A 167 -1.21 32.79 25.61
CA PRO A 167 -1.07 33.24 26.98
C PRO A 167 -2.42 33.22 27.70
N LEU A 168 -2.38 33.11 29.05
CA LEU A 168 -3.58 32.90 29.87
C LEU A 168 -4.61 34.05 29.71
N ASP A 169 -4.17 35.28 29.55
CA ASP A 169 -5.05 36.45 29.40
C ASP A 169 -5.89 36.40 28.11
N GLU A 170 -5.42 35.77 27.06
CA GLU A 170 -6.16 35.63 25.82
C GLU A 170 -7.30 34.61 25.89
N PHE A 171 -7.29 33.69 26.85
CA PHE A 171 -8.41 32.76 27.06
C PHE A 171 -9.67 33.44 27.60
N PHE A 172 -9.52 34.58 28.25
CA PHE A 172 -10.63 35.35 28.81
C PHE A 172 -11.18 36.40 27.89
N ARG A 173 -10.59 36.60 26.71
CA ARG A 173 -11.09 37.57 25.70
C ARG A 173 -12.31 36.99 24.98
N PHE A 174 -13.31 37.88 24.79
CA PHE A 174 -14.50 37.52 23.99
C PHE A 174 -14.62 38.48 22.80
N PRO A 175 -14.81 38.01 21.56
CA PRO A 175 -14.75 36.59 21.14
C PRO A 175 -13.33 36.02 21.23
N PRO A 176 -13.20 34.70 21.53
CA PRO A 176 -11.89 34.09 21.68
C PRO A 176 -11.13 34.10 20.35
N PRO A 177 -9.90 34.61 20.31
CA PRO A 177 -9.12 34.65 19.07
C PRO A 177 -8.78 33.20 18.62
N ILE A 178 -8.86 32.91 17.33
CA ILE A 178 -8.53 31.57 16.78
C ILE A 178 -7.02 31.31 16.91
N TRP A 179 -6.19 32.34 16.63
CA TRP A 179 -4.74 32.29 16.73
C TRP A 179 -4.24 33.27 17.79
N PRO A 180 -3.22 32.95 18.58
CA PRO A 180 -2.69 33.84 19.62
C PRO A 180 -2.10 35.10 19.00
N SER A 181 -2.36 36.28 19.65
CA SER A 181 -1.74 37.55 19.27
C SER A 181 -0.26 37.59 19.67
N HIS A 182 0.04 37.00 20.83
CA HIS A 182 1.40 36.88 21.37
C HIS A 182 1.70 35.41 21.69
N PRO A 183 2.16 34.61 20.68
CA PRO A 183 2.44 33.19 20.89
C PRO A 183 3.51 32.98 21.96
N THR A 184 3.23 32.13 22.94
CA THR A 184 4.18 31.72 24.00
C THR A 184 4.28 30.22 24.12
N THR A 185 5.41 29.73 24.61
CA THR A 185 5.62 28.31 24.95
C THR A 185 5.47 28.03 26.44
N ASP A 186 5.06 29.03 27.24
CA ASP A 186 4.96 28.92 28.69
C ASP A 186 4.01 27.81 29.11
N ASN A 187 2.92 27.59 28.35
CA ASN A 187 1.99 26.49 28.62
C ASN A 187 2.68 25.11 28.64
N PHE A 188 3.69 24.89 27.81
CA PHE A 188 4.46 23.64 27.80
C PHE A 188 5.41 23.59 29.00
N SER A 189 6.13 24.69 29.31
CA SER A 189 7.02 24.73 30.47
C SER A 189 6.25 24.56 31.77
N ASP A 190 5.12 25.24 31.91
CA ASP A 190 4.23 25.14 33.08
C ASP A 190 3.63 23.74 33.21
N LEU A 191 3.29 23.09 32.10
CA LEU A 191 2.84 21.70 32.08
C LEU A 191 3.90 20.79 32.70
N PHE A 192 5.17 20.90 32.28
CA PHE A 192 6.24 20.07 32.79
C PHE A 192 6.56 20.39 34.27
N VAL A 193 6.49 21.65 34.67
CA VAL A 193 6.64 22.05 36.11
C VAL A 193 5.51 21.45 36.94
N THR A 194 4.25 21.60 36.51
CA THR A 194 3.08 21.06 37.21
C THR A 194 3.16 19.54 37.36
N MET A 195 3.57 18.84 36.30
CA MET A 195 3.75 17.40 36.36
C MET A 195 4.99 16.95 37.11
N GLY A 196 6.02 17.79 37.20
CA GLY A 196 7.24 17.52 37.98
C GLY A 196 7.00 17.63 39.50
N GLN A 197 6.00 18.40 39.93
CA GLN A 197 5.59 18.54 41.33
C GLN A 197 4.61 17.46 41.80
N SER A 198 4.16 16.59 40.87
CA SER A 198 3.27 15.46 41.26
C SER A 198 4.06 14.36 41.96
N TRP A 199 3.35 13.53 42.77
CA TRP A 199 3.94 12.39 43.50
C TRP A 199 4.68 11.39 42.60
N VAL A 200 4.32 11.32 41.33
CA VAL A 200 4.96 10.47 40.32
C VAL A 200 5.51 11.35 39.20
N PRO A 201 6.79 11.21 38.82
CA PRO A 201 7.40 12.04 37.82
C PRO A 201 6.79 11.76 36.42
N PHE A 202 6.71 12.80 35.57
CA PHE A 202 6.17 12.74 34.23
C PHE A 202 6.74 11.58 33.38
N SER A 203 8.05 11.34 33.54
CA SER A 203 8.73 10.25 32.83
C SER A 203 8.12 8.88 33.08
N ARG A 204 7.58 8.66 34.31
CA ARG A 204 6.95 7.39 34.65
C ARG A 204 5.66 7.17 33.89
N TYR A 205 4.78 8.17 33.78
CA TYR A 205 3.56 8.09 32.98
C TYR A 205 3.88 7.84 31.48
N LEU A 206 4.89 8.53 30.98
CA LEU A 206 5.34 8.35 29.59
C LEU A 206 5.86 6.92 29.35
N VAL A 207 6.75 6.43 30.21
CA VAL A 207 7.30 5.07 30.11
C VAL A 207 6.19 4.02 30.21
N ASN A 208 5.24 4.18 31.14
CA ASN A 208 4.10 3.28 31.26
C ASN A 208 3.29 3.23 29.96
N THR A 209 2.96 4.40 29.40
CA THR A 209 2.17 4.49 28.17
C THR A 209 2.91 3.88 26.99
N VAL A 210 4.18 4.19 26.82
CA VAL A 210 5.02 3.61 25.76
C VAL A 210 5.10 2.10 25.90
N PHE A 211 5.37 1.60 27.13
CA PHE A 211 5.45 0.16 27.40
C PHE A 211 4.14 -0.56 27.07
N ILE A 212 3.00 -0.07 27.57
CA ILE A 212 1.68 -0.65 27.30
C ILE A 212 1.38 -0.63 25.81
N THR A 213 1.64 0.49 25.14
CA THR A 213 1.37 0.66 23.72
C THR A 213 2.23 -0.28 22.86
N VAL A 214 3.54 -0.34 23.14
CA VAL A 214 4.47 -1.19 22.38
C VAL A 214 4.16 -2.67 22.64
N ALA A 215 4.07 -3.09 23.90
CA ALA A 215 3.81 -4.48 24.24
C ALA A 215 2.43 -4.96 23.74
N GLY A 216 1.39 -4.13 23.92
CA GLY A 216 0.05 -4.43 23.44
C GLY A 216 -0.04 -4.48 21.91
N THR A 217 0.57 -3.54 21.21
CA THR A 217 0.59 -3.54 19.74
C THR A 217 1.38 -4.72 19.18
N PHE A 218 2.55 -5.02 19.74
CA PHE A 218 3.37 -6.14 19.29
C PHE A 218 2.64 -7.49 19.48
N GLY A 219 2.09 -7.73 20.68
CA GLY A 219 1.35 -8.96 20.95
C GLY A 219 0.09 -9.09 20.09
N HIS A 220 -0.65 -7.99 19.90
CA HIS A 220 -1.79 -7.96 18.97
C HIS A 220 -1.35 -8.30 17.53
N LEU A 221 -0.26 -7.69 17.05
CA LEU A 221 0.28 -7.97 15.72
C LEU A 221 0.59 -9.45 15.53
N VAL A 222 1.34 -10.04 16.45
CA VAL A 222 1.76 -11.43 16.34
C VAL A 222 0.56 -12.38 16.45
N ILE A 223 -0.28 -12.24 17.47
CA ILE A 223 -1.39 -13.16 17.73
C ILE A 223 -2.47 -13.05 16.63
N ALA A 224 -2.88 -11.83 16.28
CA ALA A 224 -3.89 -11.62 15.25
C ALA A 224 -3.41 -12.08 13.87
N SER A 225 -2.15 -11.85 13.50
CA SER A 225 -1.62 -12.28 12.21
C SER A 225 -1.49 -13.80 12.11
N MET A 226 -1.01 -14.47 13.17
CA MET A 226 -0.93 -15.95 13.19
C MET A 226 -2.33 -16.58 13.11
N ALA A 227 -3.29 -16.08 13.90
CA ALA A 227 -4.67 -16.55 13.85
C ALA A 227 -5.33 -16.28 12.48
N ALA A 228 -5.09 -15.11 11.90
CA ALA A 228 -5.57 -14.74 10.57
C ALA A 228 -5.01 -15.66 9.47
N PHE A 229 -3.73 -16.01 9.55
CA PHE A 229 -3.08 -16.94 8.61
C PHE A 229 -3.75 -18.31 8.63
N VAL A 230 -3.98 -18.86 9.83
CA VAL A 230 -4.67 -20.14 9.97
C VAL A 230 -6.10 -20.06 9.41
N LEU A 231 -6.85 -19.02 9.75
CA LEU A 231 -8.23 -18.84 9.28
C LEU A 231 -8.33 -18.58 7.76
N ALA A 232 -7.30 -17.97 7.15
CA ALA A 232 -7.31 -17.62 5.73
C ALA A 232 -6.82 -18.75 4.82
N LYS A 233 -5.89 -19.60 5.29
CA LYS A 233 -5.18 -20.56 4.44
C LYS A 233 -5.43 -22.02 4.80
N PHE A 234 -5.94 -22.30 5.99
CA PHE A 234 -6.23 -23.68 6.41
C PHE A 234 -7.72 -23.91 6.56
N GLN A 235 -8.19 -25.05 6.07
CA GLN A 235 -9.55 -25.48 6.24
C GLN A 235 -9.64 -26.41 7.45
N PHE A 236 -10.34 -25.98 8.49
CA PHE A 236 -10.61 -26.79 9.68
C PHE A 236 -12.07 -26.64 10.13
N PRO A 237 -12.65 -27.67 10.77
CA PRO A 237 -14.02 -27.61 11.24
C PRO A 237 -14.19 -26.49 12.27
N GLY A 238 -15.24 -25.65 12.09
CA GLY A 238 -15.52 -24.53 12.99
C GLY A 238 -14.83 -23.21 12.60
N GLY A 239 -13.87 -23.16 11.68
CA GLY A 239 -13.16 -21.92 11.30
C GLY A 239 -14.08 -20.81 10.79
N LYS A 240 -15.10 -21.18 9.99
CA LYS A 240 -16.13 -20.22 9.50
C LYS A 240 -16.97 -19.66 10.65
N THR A 241 -17.39 -20.52 11.56
CA THR A 241 -18.19 -20.12 12.74
C THR A 241 -17.39 -19.21 13.67
N PHE A 242 -16.13 -19.57 13.93
CA PHE A 242 -15.23 -18.73 14.73
C PHE A 242 -15.07 -17.33 14.10
N PHE A 243 -14.84 -17.27 12.81
CA PHE A 243 -14.70 -15.97 12.12
C PHE A 243 -16.02 -15.17 12.12
N ALA A 244 -17.17 -15.84 12.01
CA ALA A 244 -18.49 -15.20 12.14
C ALA A 244 -18.67 -14.58 13.54
N VAL A 245 -18.24 -15.26 14.61
CA VAL A 245 -18.25 -14.69 15.96
C VAL A 245 -17.34 -13.47 16.04
N VAL A 246 -16.12 -13.53 15.50
CA VAL A 246 -15.20 -12.38 15.50
C VAL A 246 -15.80 -11.18 14.77
N THR A 247 -16.42 -11.39 13.60
CA THR A 247 -17.08 -10.30 12.86
C THR A 247 -18.27 -9.73 13.61
N THR A 248 -19.03 -10.58 14.29
CA THR A 248 -20.13 -10.13 15.17
C THR A 248 -19.61 -9.29 16.33
N CYS A 249 -18.45 -9.65 16.91
CA CYS A 249 -17.82 -8.86 17.99
C CYS A 249 -17.48 -7.43 17.56
N LEU A 250 -17.21 -7.19 16.27
CA LEU A 250 -16.98 -5.83 15.75
C LEU A 250 -18.20 -4.91 15.84
N MET A 251 -19.40 -5.49 15.95
CA MET A 251 -20.64 -4.72 16.06
C MET A 251 -20.89 -4.22 17.50
N PHE A 252 -20.20 -4.78 18.49
CA PHE A 252 -20.37 -4.38 19.88
C PHE A 252 -19.52 -3.15 20.21
N SER A 253 -20.17 -2.16 20.80
CA SER A 253 -19.46 -0.99 21.34
C SER A 253 -18.61 -1.35 22.56
N GLY A 254 -17.45 -0.73 22.71
CA GLY A 254 -16.60 -0.87 23.89
C GLY A 254 -17.28 -0.53 25.22
N TYR A 255 -18.31 0.31 25.19
CA TYR A 255 -19.13 0.61 26.37
C TYR A 255 -19.92 -0.60 26.87
N VAL A 256 -20.46 -1.42 25.95
CA VAL A 256 -21.21 -2.63 26.28
C VAL A 256 -20.29 -3.71 26.84
N THR A 257 -19.11 -3.87 26.25
CA THR A 257 -18.12 -4.87 26.65
C THR A 257 -17.30 -4.47 27.88
N GLY A 258 -17.34 -3.21 28.29
CA GLY A 258 -16.54 -2.66 29.38
C GLY A 258 -16.78 -3.36 30.73
N ILE A 259 -18.05 -3.54 31.13
CA ILE A 259 -18.40 -4.19 32.40
C ILE A 259 -18.01 -5.68 32.41
N PRO A 260 -18.39 -6.50 31.39
CA PRO A 260 -17.93 -7.89 31.34
C PRO A 260 -16.40 -8.03 31.36
N ASN A 261 -15.70 -7.17 30.64
CA ASN A 261 -14.25 -7.15 30.60
C ASN A 261 -13.63 -6.89 31.98
N TYR A 262 -14.13 -5.87 32.68
CA TYR A 262 -13.72 -5.57 34.03
C TYR A 262 -13.92 -6.75 35.02
N LEU A 263 -15.09 -7.40 34.95
CA LEU A 263 -15.41 -8.56 35.81
C LEU A 263 -14.45 -9.74 35.52
N ILE A 264 -14.13 -10.01 34.27
CA ILE A 264 -13.18 -11.06 33.89
C ILE A 264 -11.79 -10.72 34.43
N MET A 265 -11.32 -9.50 34.21
CA MET A 265 -10.01 -9.06 34.71
C MET A 265 -9.91 -9.08 36.22
N SER A 266 -10.98 -8.69 36.91
CA SER A 266 -11.06 -8.75 38.36
C SER A 266 -10.94 -10.18 38.88
N ARG A 267 -11.67 -11.13 38.29
CA ARG A 267 -11.58 -12.57 38.62
C ARG A 267 -10.21 -13.17 38.37
N LEU A 268 -9.52 -12.69 37.31
CA LEU A 268 -8.17 -13.14 36.99
C LEU A 268 -7.07 -12.46 37.81
N GLY A 269 -7.43 -11.55 38.71
CA GLY A 269 -6.46 -10.80 39.52
C GLY A 269 -5.59 -9.83 38.71
N MET A 270 -6.08 -9.38 37.55
CA MET A 270 -5.32 -8.52 36.65
C MET A 270 -5.51 -7.02 36.93
N ILE A 271 -6.50 -6.66 37.73
CA ILE A 271 -6.76 -5.27 38.10
C ILE A 271 -5.53 -4.67 38.78
N ASP A 272 -5.26 -3.41 38.51
CA ASP A 272 -4.06 -2.66 38.93
C ASP A 272 -2.73 -3.25 38.42
N THR A 273 -2.76 -3.89 37.25
CA THR A 273 -1.56 -4.35 36.51
C THR A 273 -1.58 -3.89 35.07
N TYR A 274 -0.42 -3.80 34.42
CA TYR A 274 -0.35 -3.48 32.97
C TYR A 274 -1.03 -4.53 32.10
N TRP A 275 -1.14 -5.78 32.57
CA TRP A 275 -1.81 -6.87 31.86
C TRP A 275 -3.30 -6.61 31.66
N ALA A 276 -3.93 -5.82 32.51
CA ALA A 276 -5.32 -5.40 32.34
C ALA A 276 -5.56 -4.58 31.09
N LEU A 277 -4.51 -3.99 30.50
CA LEU A 277 -4.57 -3.24 29.25
C LEU A 277 -3.97 -4.03 28.09
N ILE A 278 -2.89 -4.75 28.33
CA ILE A 278 -2.12 -5.46 27.30
C ILE A 278 -2.87 -6.68 26.79
N LEU A 279 -3.39 -7.54 27.67
CA LEU A 279 -4.03 -8.80 27.25
C LEU A 279 -5.33 -8.59 26.44
N PRO A 280 -6.24 -7.67 26.80
CA PRO A 280 -7.41 -7.39 25.98
C PRO A 280 -7.06 -6.84 24.59
N ALA A 281 -5.96 -6.09 24.47
CA ALA A 281 -5.48 -5.60 23.19
C ALA A 281 -5.09 -6.73 22.23
N PHE A 282 -4.53 -7.84 22.73
CA PHE A 282 -4.18 -9.00 21.90
C PHE A 282 -5.39 -9.62 21.21
N ALA A 283 -6.55 -9.56 21.86
CA ALA A 283 -7.81 -10.14 21.38
C ALA A 283 -8.68 -9.14 20.58
N ALA A 284 -8.16 -7.96 20.20
CA ALA A 284 -8.93 -6.97 19.47
C ALA A 284 -9.40 -7.50 18.11
N PRO A 285 -10.73 -7.61 17.86
CA PRO A 285 -11.28 -8.30 16.68
C PRO A 285 -10.89 -7.65 15.34
N ILE A 286 -10.68 -6.33 15.34
CA ILE A 286 -10.39 -5.56 14.13
C ILE A 286 -9.07 -6.00 13.46
N GLY A 287 -8.05 -6.35 14.26
CA GLY A 287 -6.77 -6.80 13.74
C GLY A 287 -6.88 -8.15 13.03
N LEU A 288 -7.55 -9.12 13.67
CA LEU A 288 -7.80 -10.43 13.08
C LEU A 288 -8.62 -10.33 11.80
N PHE A 289 -9.68 -9.54 11.81
CA PHE A 289 -10.52 -9.31 10.63
C PHE A 289 -9.71 -8.75 9.46
N LEU A 290 -8.98 -7.65 9.70
CA LEU A 290 -8.19 -6.98 8.67
C LEU A 290 -7.12 -7.90 8.09
N MET A 291 -6.33 -8.54 8.96
CA MET A 291 -5.27 -9.44 8.52
C MET A 291 -5.81 -10.63 7.71
N LYS A 292 -6.92 -11.23 8.14
CA LYS A 292 -7.55 -12.33 7.42
C LYS A 292 -7.98 -11.91 6.01
N GLN A 293 -8.65 -10.76 5.86
CA GLN A 293 -9.11 -10.28 4.56
C GLN A 293 -7.96 -10.09 3.56
N PHE A 294 -6.84 -9.52 4.03
CA PHE A 294 -5.66 -9.36 3.18
C PHE A 294 -4.97 -10.69 2.86
N MET A 295 -4.88 -11.60 3.83
CA MET A 295 -4.27 -12.92 3.62
C MET A 295 -5.11 -13.80 2.70
N GLU A 296 -6.43 -13.69 2.70
CA GLU A 296 -7.31 -14.40 1.75
C GLU A 296 -7.02 -14.03 0.30
N GLY A 297 -6.69 -12.77 0.03
CA GLY A 297 -6.35 -12.28 -1.31
C GLY A 297 -5.00 -12.76 -1.85
N LEU A 298 -4.14 -13.38 -1.04
CA LEU A 298 -2.87 -13.93 -1.51
C LEU A 298 -3.10 -15.23 -2.29
N PRO A 299 -2.47 -15.40 -3.49
CA PRO A 299 -2.55 -16.64 -4.25
C PRO A 299 -1.99 -17.84 -3.47
N THR A 300 -2.73 -18.95 -3.40
CA THR A 300 -2.27 -20.19 -2.75
C THR A 300 -1.05 -20.79 -3.41
N ALA A 301 -0.89 -20.58 -4.71
CA ALA A 301 0.29 -21.03 -5.48
C ALA A 301 1.62 -20.53 -4.89
N LEU A 302 1.67 -19.35 -4.26
CA LEU A 302 2.89 -18.86 -3.59
C LEU A 302 3.25 -19.72 -2.36
N ILE A 303 2.23 -20.16 -1.62
CA ILE A 303 2.39 -20.99 -0.42
C ILE A 303 2.78 -22.41 -0.82
N GLU A 304 2.13 -22.95 -1.86
CA GLU A 304 2.40 -24.29 -2.40
C GLU A 304 3.82 -24.40 -2.96
N ALA A 305 4.27 -23.41 -3.76
CA ALA A 305 5.63 -23.35 -4.28
C ALA A 305 6.68 -23.38 -3.16
N ALA A 306 6.49 -22.54 -2.13
CA ALA A 306 7.41 -22.52 -0.99
C ALA A 306 7.41 -23.83 -0.19
N THR A 307 6.26 -24.51 -0.10
CA THR A 307 6.17 -25.80 0.57
C THR A 307 6.90 -26.88 -0.22
N ILE A 308 6.84 -26.85 -1.56
CA ILE A 308 7.60 -27.74 -2.44
C ILE A 308 9.11 -27.49 -2.28
N ASP A 309 9.52 -26.22 -2.11
CA ASP A 309 10.91 -25.84 -1.83
C ASP A 309 11.38 -26.19 -0.40
N GLY A 310 10.54 -26.87 0.39
CA GLY A 310 10.86 -27.36 1.72
C GLY A 310 10.68 -26.36 2.86
N ALA A 311 10.01 -25.22 2.62
CA ALA A 311 9.73 -24.25 3.68
C ALA A 311 8.72 -24.81 4.70
N THR A 312 9.01 -24.63 5.99
CA THR A 312 8.05 -24.93 7.06
C THR A 312 6.89 -23.94 7.04
N THR A 313 5.74 -24.33 7.59
CA THR A 313 4.56 -23.44 7.71
C THR A 313 4.89 -22.11 8.38
N PHE A 314 5.73 -22.13 9.41
CA PHE A 314 6.20 -20.94 10.10
C PHE A 314 7.14 -20.09 9.22
N GLY A 315 8.00 -20.75 8.43
CA GLY A 315 8.84 -20.08 7.42
C GLY A 315 8.02 -19.40 6.34
N VAL A 316 7.00 -20.08 5.81
CA VAL A 316 6.03 -19.50 4.85
C VAL A 316 5.34 -18.28 5.44
N PHE A 317 4.86 -18.39 6.68
CA PHE A 317 4.21 -17.25 7.36
C PHE A 317 5.11 -16.02 7.43
N TRP A 318 6.35 -16.15 7.95
CA TRP A 318 7.23 -14.99 8.18
C TRP A 318 7.89 -14.44 6.92
N HIS A 319 8.30 -15.31 5.99
CA HIS A 319 9.11 -14.89 4.84
C HIS A 319 8.27 -14.63 3.57
N ILE A 320 7.05 -15.19 3.49
CA ILE A 320 6.19 -15.03 2.32
C ILE A 320 4.93 -14.25 2.66
N VAL A 321 4.14 -14.70 3.63
CA VAL A 321 2.83 -14.10 3.90
C VAL A 321 2.97 -12.71 4.51
N MET A 322 3.73 -12.55 5.61
CA MET A 322 3.85 -11.28 6.33
C MET A 322 4.41 -10.12 5.46
N PRO A 323 5.44 -10.32 4.62
CA PRO A 323 5.90 -9.26 3.72
C PRO A 323 4.86 -8.83 2.68
N ASN A 324 4.05 -9.78 2.19
CA ASN A 324 3.05 -9.52 1.15
C ASN A 324 1.77 -8.84 1.70
N VAL A 325 1.47 -8.99 2.99
CA VAL A 325 0.33 -8.31 3.64
C VAL A 325 0.74 -7.05 4.42
N LYS A 326 1.86 -6.43 4.03
CA LYS A 326 2.42 -5.27 4.71
C LYS A 326 1.42 -4.13 4.95
N PRO A 327 0.51 -3.75 4.03
CA PRO A 327 -0.48 -2.71 4.29
C PRO A 327 -1.40 -3.06 5.45
N ALA A 328 -1.82 -4.33 5.57
CA ALA A 328 -2.73 -4.76 6.60
C ALA A 328 -2.12 -4.63 8.01
N TRP A 329 -0.89 -5.13 8.21
CA TRP A 329 -0.27 -5.06 9.53
C TRP A 329 0.20 -3.64 9.89
N LEU A 330 0.55 -2.78 8.92
CA LEU A 330 0.79 -1.36 9.18
C LEU A 330 -0.49 -0.65 9.63
N THR A 331 -1.62 -0.91 8.96
CA THR A 331 -2.93 -0.37 9.38
C THR A 331 -3.33 -0.87 10.77
N MET A 332 -3.10 -2.14 11.06
CA MET A 332 -3.35 -2.72 12.37
C MET A 332 -2.49 -2.07 13.46
N ILE A 333 -1.21 -1.79 13.19
CA ILE A 333 -0.33 -1.06 14.12
C ILE A 333 -0.92 0.32 14.43
N ILE A 334 -1.37 1.07 13.41
CA ILE A 334 -1.97 2.40 13.60
C ILE A 334 -3.17 2.30 14.53
N PHE A 335 -4.11 1.37 14.28
CA PHE A 335 -5.29 1.21 15.13
C PHE A 335 -4.94 0.78 16.56
N SER A 336 -4.00 -0.15 16.72
CA SER A 336 -3.56 -0.62 18.04
C SER A 336 -2.87 0.47 18.84
N VAL A 337 -1.94 1.21 18.21
CA VAL A 337 -1.27 2.34 18.84
C VAL A 337 -2.28 3.41 19.22
N GLN A 338 -3.18 3.79 18.32
CA GLN A 338 -4.19 4.81 18.60
C GLN A 338 -5.08 4.40 19.79
N SER A 339 -5.53 3.15 19.85
CA SER A 339 -6.38 2.64 20.91
C SER A 339 -5.66 2.60 22.27
N LEU A 340 -4.44 2.09 22.30
CA LEU A 340 -3.67 1.93 23.55
C LEU A 340 -3.08 3.25 24.05
N TRP A 341 -2.57 4.09 23.14
CA TRP A 341 -2.00 5.39 23.47
C TRP A 341 -3.03 6.34 24.07
N ASN A 342 -4.26 6.35 23.53
CA ASN A 342 -5.34 7.22 24.02
C ASN A 342 -6.10 6.65 25.23
N ASN A 343 -5.71 5.48 25.73
CA ASN A 343 -6.37 4.84 26.87
C ASN A 343 -5.94 5.47 28.20
N SER A 344 -6.90 6.05 28.90
CA SER A 344 -6.64 6.63 30.24
C SER A 344 -6.41 5.60 31.31
N ALA A 345 -6.80 4.33 31.10
CA ALA A 345 -6.71 3.25 32.07
C ALA A 345 -7.44 3.51 33.42
N ALA A 346 -8.26 4.55 33.50
CA ALA A 346 -8.88 5.04 34.75
C ALA A 346 -9.73 3.98 35.48
N THR A 347 -10.31 3.03 34.74
CA THR A 347 -11.21 2.01 35.26
C THR A 347 -10.51 0.77 35.82
N VAL A 348 -9.28 0.49 35.38
CA VAL A 348 -8.59 -0.77 35.67
C VAL A 348 -7.24 -0.60 36.41
N ILE A 349 -6.67 0.60 36.42
CA ILE A 349 -5.42 0.93 37.11
C ILE A 349 -5.69 1.98 38.19
N TYR A 350 -5.42 1.64 39.42
CA TYR A 350 -5.64 2.51 40.59
C TYR A 350 -4.36 3.12 41.14
N SER A 351 -3.26 2.35 41.15
CA SER A 351 -1.95 2.83 41.59
C SER A 351 -1.42 3.94 40.73
N GLU A 352 -1.12 5.12 41.27
CA GLU A 352 -0.66 6.29 40.55
C GLU A 352 0.61 6.01 39.74
N ALA A 353 1.54 5.25 40.31
CA ALA A 353 2.80 4.87 39.66
C ALA A 353 2.65 4.02 38.38
N LYS A 354 1.47 3.44 38.14
CA LYS A 354 1.18 2.58 36.98
C LYS A 354 0.28 3.24 35.95
N LYS A 355 -0.24 4.43 36.22
CA LYS A 355 -1.18 5.15 35.34
C LYS A 355 -0.53 5.60 34.04
N THR A 356 -1.37 5.85 33.03
CA THR A 356 -0.95 6.30 31.72
C THR A 356 -0.80 7.82 31.65
N LEU A 357 -0.09 8.30 30.64
CA LEU A 357 0.08 9.72 30.37
C LEU A 357 -1.27 10.42 30.17
N VAL A 358 -2.19 9.81 29.42
CA VAL A 358 -3.52 10.38 29.18
C VAL A 358 -4.31 10.57 30.49
N TYR A 359 -4.18 9.66 31.42
CA TYR A 359 -4.78 9.83 32.76
C TYR A 359 -4.23 11.05 33.48
N ALA A 360 -2.89 11.16 33.53
CA ALA A 360 -2.23 12.28 34.21
C ALA A 360 -2.60 13.65 33.61
N LEU A 361 -2.68 13.71 32.24
CA LEU A 361 -3.08 14.91 31.53
C LEU A 361 -4.56 15.27 31.76
N ASN A 362 -5.45 14.29 31.84
CA ASN A 362 -6.85 14.51 32.21
C ASN A 362 -7.02 15.06 33.64
N GLN A 363 -6.13 14.70 34.56
CA GLN A 363 -6.13 15.28 35.92
C GLN A 363 -5.78 16.79 35.92
N ILE A 364 -4.90 17.23 35.01
CA ILE A 364 -4.58 18.66 34.83
C ILE A 364 -5.83 19.42 34.40
N GLN A 365 -6.64 18.83 33.50
CA GLN A 365 -7.91 19.39 33.04
C GLN A 365 -8.90 19.65 34.22
N ALA A 366 -8.90 18.79 35.21
CA ALA A 366 -9.73 18.99 36.40
C ALA A 366 -9.32 20.22 37.23
N GLY A 367 -8.16 20.83 36.96
CA GLY A 367 -7.67 22.04 37.65
C GLY A 367 -8.34 23.36 37.23
N GLY A 368 -9.34 23.31 36.31
CA GLY A 368 -10.17 24.44 35.92
C GLY A 368 -9.54 25.36 34.88
N ILE A 369 -10.17 26.53 34.67
CA ILE A 369 -9.89 27.47 33.58
C ILE A 369 -8.43 27.98 33.61
N ALA A 370 -7.85 28.16 34.78
CA ALA A 370 -6.47 28.62 34.93
C ALA A 370 -5.43 27.69 34.27
N ARG A 371 -5.78 26.43 34.03
CA ARG A 371 -4.91 25.43 33.39
C ARG A 371 -5.26 25.14 31.94
N THR A 372 -6.15 25.92 31.33
CA THR A 372 -6.63 25.67 29.93
C THR A 372 -5.48 25.63 28.93
N GLY A 373 -4.50 26.52 29.06
CA GLY A 373 -3.31 26.51 28.20
C GLY A 373 -2.46 25.25 28.37
N GLN A 374 -2.22 24.80 29.61
CA GLN A 374 -1.51 23.55 29.92
C GLN A 374 -2.26 22.33 29.36
N VAL A 375 -3.60 22.32 29.46
CA VAL A 375 -4.45 21.26 28.88
C VAL A 375 -4.31 21.23 27.36
N ALA A 376 -4.30 22.41 26.71
CA ALA A 376 -4.11 22.49 25.29
C ALA A 376 -2.73 21.96 24.85
N ALA A 377 -1.67 22.34 25.57
CA ALA A 377 -0.32 21.82 25.36
C ALA A 377 -0.24 20.27 25.55
N ALA A 378 -0.89 19.77 26.58
CA ALA A 378 -0.99 18.34 26.86
C ALA A 378 -1.67 17.56 25.74
N GLN A 379 -2.80 18.08 25.23
CA GLN A 379 -3.51 17.46 24.12
C GLN A 379 -2.71 17.46 22.82
N VAL A 380 -1.93 18.51 22.53
CA VAL A 380 -1.02 18.55 21.38
C VAL A 380 0.02 17.42 21.48
N ILE A 381 0.59 17.18 22.68
CA ILE A 381 1.55 16.07 22.89
C ILE A 381 0.88 14.71 22.67
N ILE A 382 -0.35 14.51 23.18
CA ILE A 382 -1.08 13.24 23.00
C ILE A 382 -1.36 12.98 21.52
N ILE A 383 -1.83 13.98 20.79
CA ILE A 383 -2.22 13.84 19.38
C ILE A 383 -0.98 13.68 18.48
N ALA A 384 0.16 14.26 18.84
CA ALA A 384 1.37 14.23 18.01
C ALA A 384 1.85 12.80 17.70
N VAL A 385 1.82 11.89 18.69
CA VAL A 385 2.35 10.53 18.52
C VAL A 385 1.55 9.69 17.49
N PRO A 386 0.21 9.58 17.59
CA PRO A 386 -0.57 8.91 16.55
C PRO A 386 -0.40 9.52 15.16
N ILE A 387 -0.33 10.85 15.07
CA ILE A 387 -0.13 11.55 13.79
C ILE A 387 1.25 11.20 13.19
N ILE A 388 2.32 11.23 13.97
CA ILE A 388 3.67 10.87 13.51
C ILE A 388 3.69 9.43 12.99
N ILE A 389 3.10 8.49 13.72
CA ILE A 389 3.03 7.08 13.31
C ILE A 389 2.22 6.94 12.01
N PHE A 390 1.11 7.66 11.88
CA PHE A 390 0.32 7.68 10.65
C PHE A 390 1.13 8.21 9.46
N ILE A 391 1.81 9.36 9.61
CA ILE A 391 2.64 9.97 8.55
C ILE A 391 3.76 9.02 8.11
N LEU A 392 4.42 8.33 9.04
CA LEU A 392 5.48 7.37 8.73
C LEU A 392 4.96 6.11 8.01
N SER A 393 3.70 5.75 8.24
CA SER A 393 3.10 4.52 7.70
C SER A 393 2.34 4.74 6.39
N GLN A 394 1.77 5.93 6.14
CA GLN A 394 0.83 6.21 5.04
C GLN A 394 1.41 5.99 3.65
N SER A 395 2.67 6.36 3.40
CA SER A 395 3.30 6.22 2.07
C SER A 395 3.35 4.76 1.62
N ARG A 396 3.65 3.86 2.54
CA ARG A 396 3.74 2.41 2.26
C ARG A 396 2.37 1.75 2.09
N ILE A 397 1.34 2.27 2.77
CA ILE A 397 -0.04 1.81 2.60
C ILE A 397 -0.54 2.20 1.21
N LEU A 398 -0.29 3.44 0.76
CA LEU A 398 -0.72 3.95 -0.54
C LEU A 398 -0.02 3.25 -1.72
N GLU A 399 1.29 2.99 -1.64
CA GLU A 399 2.05 2.28 -2.68
C GLU A 399 1.49 0.89 -2.98
N THR A 400 1.11 0.16 -1.94
CA THR A 400 0.58 -1.20 -2.07
C THR A 400 -0.88 -1.24 -2.52
N MET A 401 -1.70 -0.26 -2.13
CA MET A 401 -3.07 -0.12 -2.65
C MET A 401 -3.07 0.23 -4.14
N ALA A 402 -2.16 1.10 -4.58
CA ALA A 402 -2.02 1.44 -6.00
C ALA A 402 -1.57 0.23 -6.85
N SER A 403 -0.72 -0.64 -6.33
CA SER A 403 -0.27 -1.84 -7.04
C SER A 403 -1.32 -2.96 -7.08
N SER A 404 -2.23 -3.02 -6.12
CA SER A 404 -3.33 -4.00 -6.11
C SER A 404 -4.48 -3.63 -7.05
N GLY A 405 -4.65 -2.33 -7.36
CA GLY A 405 -5.67 -1.83 -8.30
C GLY A 405 -5.31 -1.93 -9.79
N ILE A 406 -4.11 -2.39 -10.14
CA ILE A 406 -3.64 -2.51 -11.55
C ILE A 406 -3.77 -3.96 -12.07
N LYS A 407 -4.52 -4.81 -11.41
CA LYS A 407 -4.68 -6.24 -11.78
C LYS A 407 -5.91 -6.51 -12.68
N ASP A 408 -6.38 -5.53 -13.45
CA ASP A 408 -7.38 -5.76 -14.51
C ASP A 408 -6.81 -5.41 -15.90
#